data_59e774a87d0696e198afff12ffe97228
#
_entry.id   59e774a87d0696e198afff12ffe97228
#
_cell.length_a   1.000
_cell.length_b   1.000
_cell.length_c   1.000
_cell.angle_alpha   90.00
_cell.angle_beta   90.00
_cell.angle_gamma   90.00
#
_symmetry.space_group_name_H-M   'P 1'
#
loop_
_entity.id
_entity.type
_entity.pdbx_description
1 polymer ?
#
loop_
_entity_poly.entity_id
_entity_poly.type
_entity_poly.pdbx_seq_one_letter_code
_entity_poly.pdbx_strand_id
1 'polypeptide(L)'
;GPKTATLAEMGAYLRRAEDLGFDSAVSIDHLLMTPPAYACTWLEPVALLSALAGVTRTIKLGTMVLVLPLRNPAYFAKEWATLDLLSGGRTILGVGVGWHEEEFALMGIPHKERGRRMDEMLELVTALWAGDNVTYAGKYYQVKNLTIDPKPVQKPHPPIWIGGGSQPFEKVYGQTVTNIDPVLKRIAKYAKTWVPHSSATADMVTGDWNKIQRFMEEFGRKPGDMTKVYSNFVYVLKKGEKPEVAAPHFKVYSGMDLPYWKEFYLLGEAEELAEKIRAKVAALGGCEQIVLNPLNWSTEQLELLAGEVLPRVAKP
;
A
#
# COMPACT_ATOMS: atom_id res chain seq x y z
N GLY A 1 13.27 16.44 -13.62
CA GLY A 1 12.79 15.21 -13.02
C GLY A 1 12.50 14.15 -14.07
N PRO A 2 12.33 12.89 -13.72
CA PRO A 2 11.90 11.89 -14.69
C PRO A 2 10.55 12.30 -15.29
N LYS A 3 10.41 12.09 -16.61
CA LYS A 3 9.17 12.41 -17.33
C LYS A 3 8.02 11.60 -16.73
N THR A 4 6.97 12.26 -16.27
CA THR A 4 5.75 11.58 -15.81
C THR A 4 5.08 10.88 -16.99
N ALA A 5 4.69 9.61 -16.83
CA ALA A 5 3.97 8.88 -17.86
C ALA A 5 2.59 9.53 -18.12
N THR A 6 2.15 9.51 -19.36
CA THR A 6 0.81 9.95 -19.75
C THR A 6 -0.24 8.92 -19.35
N LEU A 7 -1.52 9.31 -19.30
CA LEU A 7 -2.63 8.37 -19.06
C LEU A 7 -2.64 7.24 -20.10
N ALA A 8 -2.31 7.53 -21.35
CA ALA A 8 -2.24 6.52 -22.40
C ALA A 8 -1.14 5.47 -22.14
N GLU A 9 0.05 5.92 -21.72
CA GLU A 9 1.18 5.05 -21.37
C GLU A 9 0.86 4.22 -20.13
N MET A 10 0.33 4.83 -19.06
CA MET A 10 -0.09 4.13 -17.85
C MET A 10 -1.21 3.12 -18.13
N GLY A 11 -2.20 3.49 -18.94
CA GLY A 11 -3.29 2.61 -19.35
C GLY A 11 -2.79 1.41 -20.18
N ALA A 12 -1.85 1.63 -21.09
CA ALA A 12 -1.23 0.55 -21.87
C ALA A 12 -0.44 -0.41 -20.95
N TYR A 13 0.31 0.13 -20.00
CA TYR A 13 1.05 -0.66 -19.02
C TYR A 13 0.11 -1.53 -18.16
N LEU A 14 -1.00 -0.97 -17.64
CA LEU A 14 -1.95 -1.74 -16.84
C LEU A 14 -2.73 -2.77 -17.66
N ARG A 15 -3.10 -2.47 -18.90
CA ARG A 15 -3.69 -3.49 -19.80
C ARG A 15 -2.72 -4.64 -20.06
N ARG A 16 -1.43 -4.34 -20.24
CA ARG A 16 -0.42 -5.40 -20.36
C ARG A 16 -0.31 -6.22 -19.08
N ALA A 17 -0.41 -5.60 -17.91
CA ALA A 17 -0.46 -6.31 -16.63
C ALA A 17 -1.71 -7.22 -16.55
N GLU A 18 -2.89 -6.75 -16.97
CA GLU A 18 -4.10 -7.59 -17.10
C GLU A 18 -3.87 -8.81 -18.00
N ASP A 19 -3.31 -8.60 -19.19
CA ASP A 19 -3.02 -9.66 -20.17
C ASP A 19 -2.01 -10.70 -19.64
N LEU A 20 -1.11 -10.28 -18.75
CA LEU A 20 -0.14 -11.14 -18.06
C LEU A 20 -0.70 -11.83 -16.82
N GLY A 21 -1.93 -11.54 -16.42
CA GLY A 21 -2.62 -12.17 -15.30
C GLY A 21 -2.33 -11.55 -13.93
N PHE A 22 -1.86 -10.31 -13.86
CA PHE A 22 -1.76 -9.60 -12.59
C PHE A 22 -3.15 -9.22 -12.06
N ASP A 23 -3.41 -9.46 -10.76
CA ASP A 23 -4.71 -9.26 -10.11
C ASP A 23 -4.99 -7.82 -9.73
N SER A 24 -3.95 -7.05 -9.41
CA SER A 24 -4.10 -5.70 -8.87
C SER A 24 -2.95 -4.78 -9.24
N ALA A 25 -3.27 -3.49 -9.29
CA ALA A 25 -2.31 -2.40 -9.37
C ALA A 25 -2.59 -1.40 -8.24
N VAL A 26 -1.52 -0.95 -7.58
CA VAL A 26 -1.63 -0.03 -6.44
C VAL A 26 -0.78 1.22 -6.65
N SER A 27 -1.29 2.36 -6.21
CA SER A 27 -0.60 3.64 -6.20
C SER A 27 -0.12 3.99 -4.79
N ILE A 28 1.00 4.71 -4.70
CA ILE A 28 1.51 5.30 -3.47
C ILE A 28 0.99 6.75 -3.38
N ASP A 29 0.82 7.25 -2.16
CA ASP A 29 0.33 8.60 -1.89
C ASP A 29 1.40 9.43 -1.15
N HIS A 30 1.79 10.54 -1.76
CA HIS A 30 2.52 11.63 -1.13
C HIS A 30 2.02 12.97 -1.67
N LEU A 31 1.85 13.95 -0.78
CA LEU A 31 1.52 15.31 -1.17
C LEU A 31 2.73 16.05 -1.73
N LEU A 32 3.92 15.72 -1.23
CA LEU A 32 5.17 16.38 -1.56
C LEU A 32 6.19 15.38 -2.13
N MET A 33 7.12 15.87 -2.94
CA MET A 33 8.40 15.17 -3.13
C MET A 33 9.24 15.34 -1.86
N THR A 34 9.91 14.30 -1.43
CA THR A 34 10.66 14.26 -0.17
C THR A 34 12.12 13.82 -0.38
N PRO A 35 12.95 14.60 -1.15
CA PRO A 35 14.35 14.25 -1.34
C PRO A 35 15.11 14.19 0.00
N PRO A 36 16.10 13.30 0.15
CA PRO A 36 16.62 12.35 -0.86
C PRO A 36 15.73 11.13 -1.06
N ALA A 37 14.87 10.77 -0.11
CA ALA A 37 13.88 9.73 -0.30
C ALA A 37 12.73 10.26 -1.16
N TYR A 38 12.26 9.44 -2.10
CA TYR A 38 11.12 9.79 -2.95
C TYR A 38 11.28 11.09 -3.75
N ALA A 39 12.41 11.22 -4.46
CA ALA A 39 12.66 12.34 -5.39
C ALA A 39 11.94 12.15 -6.74
N CYS A 40 10.66 11.78 -6.71
CA CYS A 40 9.83 11.51 -7.88
C CYS A 40 8.50 12.27 -7.81
N THR A 41 7.84 12.38 -8.95
CA THR A 41 6.49 12.96 -9.03
C THR A 41 5.48 11.96 -8.49
N TRP A 42 4.63 12.40 -7.57
CA TRP A 42 3.47 11.68 -7.10
C TRP A 42 2.21 12.24 -7.75
N LEU A 43 1.38 11.37 -8.29
CA LEU A 43 0.04 11.73 -8.75
C LEU A 43 -0.94 11.51 -7.60
N GLU A 44 -1.93 12.39 -7.49
CA GLU A 44 -2.99 12.21 -6.49
C GLU A 44 -3.72 10.89 -6.77
N PRO A 45 -3.76 9.95 -5.79
CA PRO A 45 -4.15 8.58 -6.08
C PRO A 45 -5.62 8.40 -6.46
N VAL A 46 -6.55 9.17 -5.89
CA VAL A 46 -7.98 9.03 -6.24
C VAL A 46 -8.24 9.48 -7.67
N ALA A 47 -7.64 10.61 -8.07
CA ALA A 47 -7.73 11.11 -9.44
C ALA A 47 -7.09 10.15 -10.44
N LEU A 48 -5.89 9.64 -10.12
CA LEU A 48 -5.18 8.66 -10.95
C LEU A 48 -5.98 7.38 -11.13
N LEU A 49 -6.44 6.78 -10.02
CA LEU A 49 -7.17 5.51 -10.06
C LEU A 49 -8.53 5.65 -10.75
N SER A 50 -9.19 6.82 -10.64
CA SER A 50 -10.44 7.10 -11.36
C SER A 50 -10.22 7.13 -12.87
N ALA A 51 -9.15 7.78 -13.33
CA ALA A 51 -8.79 7.79 -14.75
C ALA A 51 -8.42 6.38 -15.25
N LEU A 52 -7.67 5.60 -14.45
CA LEU A 52 -7.27 4.24 -14.80
C LEU A 52 -8.45 3.26 -14.78
N ALA A 53 -9.46 3.47 -13.94
CA ALA A 53 -10.68 2.67 -13.93
C ALA A 53 -11.40 2.68 -15.29
N GLY A 54 -11.37 3.83 -15.99
CA GLY A 54 -11.97 3.97 -17.32
C GLY A 54 -11.20 3.31 -18.46
N VAL A 55 -9.94 2.95 -18.26
CA VAL A 55 -9.06 2.38 -19.32
C VAL A 55 -8.60 0.94 -19.03
N THR A 56 -9.01 0.38 -17.90
CA THR A 56 -8.78 -1.02 -17.49
C THR A 56 -10.09 -1.79 -17.38
N ARG A 57 -10.04 -3.13 -17.33
CA ARG A 57 -11.25 -3.99 -17.37
C ARG A 57 -11.42 -4.86 -16.14
N THR A 58 -10.37 -5.53 -15.70
CA THR A 58 -10.42 -6.60 -14.69
C THR A 58 -9.51 -6.34 -13.50
N ILE A 59 -8.38 -5.67 -13.72
CA ILE A 59 -7.39 -5.43 -12.67
C ILE A 59 -8.00 -4.61 -11.53
N LYS A 60 -7.80 -5.04 -10.30
CA LYS A 60 -8.18 -4.26 -9.12
C LYS A 60 -7.27 -3.05 -8.99
N LEU A 61 -7.83 -1.95 -8.58
CA LEU A 61 -7.15 -0.66 -8.45
C LEU A 61 -7.15 -0.23 -6.99
N GLY A 62 -5.98 0.06 -6.44
CA GLY A 62 -5.89 0.39 -5.03
C GLY A 62 -4.76 1.34 -4.68
N THR A 63 -4.62 1.56 -3.39
CA THR A 63 -3.51 2.33 -2.82
C THR A 63 -2.67 1.45 -1.90
N MET A 64 -1.36 1.72 -1.85
CA MET A 64 -0.46 1.06 -0.90
C MET A 64 0.73 1.97 -0.56
N VAL A 65 0.48 2.92 0.34
CA VAL A 65 -0.76 3.22 1.04
C VAL A 65 -1.16 4.68 0.80
N LEU A 66 -2.46 4.97 0.94
CA LEU A 66 -2.98 6.34 0.98
C LEU A 66 -2.80 6.91 2.39
N VAL A 67 -2.33 8.14 2.51
CA VAL A 67 -2.17 8.84 3.81
C VAL A 67 -3.53 9.38 4.24
N LEU A 68 -4.34 8.49 4.86
CA LEU A 68 -5.74 8.78 5.16
C LEU A 68 -5.94 10.04 6.03
N PRO A 69 -5.12 10.30 7.08
CA PRO A 69 -5.33 11.46 7.94
C PRO A 69 -5.16 12.84 7.29
N LEU A 70 -4.61 12.92 6.07
CA LEU A 70 -4.50 14.17 5.31
C LEU A 70 -5.83 14.58 4.64
N ARG A 71 -6.88 13.78 4.73
CA ARG A 71 -8.15 13.98 4.02
C ARG A 71 -9.32 14.28 4.96
N ASN A 72 -10.36 14.91 4.43
CA ASN A 72 -11.63 15.05 5.12
C ASN A 72 -12.43 13.75 5.01
N PRO A 73 -12.89 13.11 6.11
CA PRO A 73 -13.52 11.79 6.08
C PRO A 73 -14.83 11.73 5.26
N ALA A 74 -15.67 12.76 5.34
CA ALA A 74 -16.95 12.75 4.62
C ALA A 74 -16.73 12.92 3.11
N TYR A 75 -15.81 13.82 2.72
CA TYR A 75 -15.45 14.03 1.33
C TYR A 75 -14.76 12.77 0.77
N PHE A 76 -13.82 12.21 1.50
CA PHE A 76 -13.11 10.99 1.10
C PHE A 76 -14.05 9.79 0.96
N ALA A 77 -15.02 9.62 1.88
CA ALA A 77 -16.02 8.56 1.77
C ALA A 77 -16.80 8.65 0.45
N LYS A 78 -17.15 9.86 0.04
CA LYS A 78 -17.81 10.13 -1.24
C LYS A 78 -16.91 9.83 -2.45
N GLU A 79 -15.67 10.32 -2.42
CA GLU A 79 -14.70 10.11 -3.49
C GLU A 79 -14.44 8.62 -3.73
N TRP A 80 -14.14 7.88 -2.66
CA TRP A 80 -13.82 6.46 -2.78
C TRP A 80 -15.02 5.61 -3.20
N ALA A 81 -16.22 5.92 -2.70
CA ALA A 81 -17.45 5.27 -3.15
C ALA A 81 -17.73 5.53 -4.64
N THR A 82 -17.43 6.73 -5.12
CA THR A 82 -17.53 7.06 -6.54
C THR A 82 -16.54 6.28 -7.38
N LEU A 83 -15.27 6.20 -6.94
CA LEU A 83 -14.26 5.39 -7.59
C LEU A 83 -14.64 3.90 -7.64
N ASP A 84 -15.18 3.38 -6.53
CA ASP A 84 -15.63 1.99 -6.45
C ASP A 84 -16.76 1.72 -7.46
N LEU A 85 -17.72 2.63 -7.56
CA LEU A 85 -18.79 2.56 -8.56
C LEU A 85 -18.25 2.61 -9.99
N LEU A 86 -17.39 3.58 -10.31
CA LEU A 86 -16.82 3.77 -11.65
C LEU A 86 -15.95 2.59 -12.09
N SER A 87 -15.28 1.95 -11.16
CA SER A 87 -14.47 0.75 -11.42
C SER A 87 -15.29 -0.55 -11.50
N GLY A 88 -16.60 -0.50 -11.16
CA GLY A 88 -17.43 -1.71 -11.07
C GLY A 88 -17.07 -2.60 -9.87
N GLY A 89 -16.67 -2.00 -8.74
CA GLY A 89 -16.32 -2.75 -7.51
C GLY A 89 -14.91 -3.36 -7.54
N ARG A 90 -13.97 -2.74 -8.25
CA ARG A 90 -12.58 -3.22 -8.35
C ARG A 90 -11.60 -2.48 -7.44
N THR A 91 -12.09 -1.75 -6.42
CA THR A 91 -11.18 -0.96 -5.57
C THR A 91 -10.63 -1.74 -4.37
N ILE A 92 -9.42 -1.37 -3.95
CA ILE A 92 -8.75 -1.81 -2.72
C ILE A 92 -8.30 -0.56 -1.97
N LEU A 93 -8.84 -0.31 -0.79
CA LEU A 93 -8.44 0.82 0.04
C LEU A 93 -7.27 0.44 0.95
N GLY A 94 -6.05 0.69 0.49
CA GLY A 94 -4.86 0.55 1.31
C GLY A 94 -4.50 1.89 1.97
N VAL A 95 -4.42 1.92 3.30
CA VAL A 95 -4.22 3.15 4.07
C VAL A 95 -3.06 3.06 5.05
N GLY A 96 -2.48 4.21 5.33
CA GLY A 96 -1.43 4.39 6.32
C GLY A 96 -1.59 5.70 7.09
N VAL A 97 -0.85 5.81 8.20
CA VAL A 97 -0.89 7.02 9.04
C VAL A 97 -0.07 8.18 8.47
N GLY A 98 0.83 7.92 7.51
CA GLY A 98 1.81 8.91 7.04
C GLY A 98 2.96 9.13 8.02
N TRP A 99 4.08 9.65 7.51
CA TRP A 99 5.30 9.86 8.28
C TRP A 99 5.90 11.27 8.11
N HIS A 100 5.62 11.96 6.99
CA HIS A 100 6.25 13.21 6.61
C HIS A 100 5.58 14.41 7.29
N GLU A 101 6.23 15.02 8.27
CA GLU A 101 5.65 16.08 9.11
C GLU A 101 5.20 17.31 8.32
N GLU A 102 5.93 17.68 7.26
CA GLU A 102 5.61 18.86 6.45
C GLU A 102 4.28 18.71 5.71
N GLU A 103 3.94 17.50 5.23
CA GLU A 103 2.64 17.22 4.62
C GLU A 103 1.50 17.51 5.60
N PHE A 104 1.66 17.10 6.86
CA PHE A 104 0.69 17.38 7.92
C PHE A 104 0.61 18.87 8.27
N ALA A 105 1.75 19.54 8.33
CA ALA A 105 1.80 20.98 8.62
C ALA A 105 1.07 21.80 7.54
N LEU A 106 1.27 21.47 6.26
CA LEU A 106 0.56 22.10 5.14
C LEU A 106 -0.95 21.90 5.21
N MET A 107 -1.41 20.75 5.72
CA MET A 107 -2.82 20.47 5.91
C MET A 107 -3.40 20.98 7.23
N GLY A 108 -2.58 21.69 8.04
CA GLY A 108 -3.01 22.19 9.35
C GLY A 108 -3.29 21.09 10.38
N ILE A 109 -2.70 19.91 10.22
CA ILE A 109 -2.95 18.75 11.08
C ILE A 109 -1.73 18.50 11.96
N PRO A 110 -1.87 18.49 13.30
CA PRO A 110 -0.76 18.12 14.16
C PRO A 110 -0.29 16.68 13.94
N HIS A 111 0.98 16.48 13.54
CA HIS A 111 1.54 15.18 13.17
C HIS A 111 1.33 14.11 14.27
N LYS A 112 1.42 14.49 15.56
CA LYS A 112 1.18 13.58 16.70
C LYS A 112 -0.25 13.03 16.80
N GLU A 113 -1.22 13.64 16.11
CA GLU A 113 -2.62 13.21 16.12
C GLU A 113 -2.96 12.22 15.00
N ARG A 114 -2.08 12.05 14.01
CA ARG A 114 -2.34 11.29 12.78
C ARG A 114 -2.93 9.89 13.01
N GLY A 115 -2.42 9.16 14.00
CA GLY A 115 -2.91 7.82 14.32
C GLY A 115 -4.35 7.82 14.82
N ARG A 116 -4.67 8.69 15.81
CA ARG A 116 -6.03 8.78 16.35
C ARG A 116 -7.03 9.36 15.35
N ARG A 117 -6.60 10.31 14.52
CA ARG A 117 -7.43 10.80 13.40
C ARG A 117 -7.75 9.69 12.40
N MET A 118 -6.78 8.84 12.07
CA MET A 118 -7.01 7.69 11.19
C MET A 118 -8.02 6.70 11.81
N ASP A 119 -7.96 6.45 13.12
CA ASP A 119 -8.91 5.56 13.80
C ASP A 119 -10.33 6.08 13.64
N GLU A 120 -10.59 7.36 13.95
CA GLU A 120 -11.91 7.99 13.79
C GLU A 120 -12.35 8.05 12.31
N MET A 121 -11.41 8.28 11.39
CA MET A 121 -11.72 8.29 9.96
C MET A 121 -12.16 6.92 9.46
N LEU A 122 -11.50 5.84 9.88
CA LEU A 122 -11.91 4.49 9.51
C LEU A 122 -13.31 4.16 10.02
N GLU A 123 -13.61 4.55 11.25
CA GLU A 123 -14.96 4.35 11.83
C GLU A 123 -16.03 5.17 11.08
N LEU A 124 -15.78 6.45 10.85
CA LEU A 124 -16.73 7.33 10.19
C LEU A 124 -16.94 6.95 8.71
N VAL A 125 -15.87 6.70 7.97
CA VAL A 125 -15.93 6.36 6.56
C VAL A 125 -16.68 5.05 6.35
N THR A 126 -16.39 4.02 7.14
CA THR A 126 -17.11 2.73 7.04
C THR A 126 -18.58 2.85 7.44
N ALA A 127 -18.89 3.66 8.46
CA ALA A 127 -20.28 3.95 8.83
C ALA A 127 -21.05 4.65 7.69
N LEU A 128 -20.43 5.66 7.05
CA LEU A 128 -21.02 6.38 5.92
C LEU A 128 -21.24 5.48 4.69
N TRP A 129 -20.38 4.47 4.47
CA TRP A 129 -20.57 3.48 3.41
C TRP A 129 -21.68 2.46 3.72
N ALA A 130 -21.85 2.12 5.00
CA ALA A 130 -22.78 1.08 5.42
C ALA A 130 -24.23 1.58 5.56
N GLY A 131 -24.43 2.85 5.98
CA GLY A 131 -25.75 3.34 6.36
C GLY A 131 -26.07 4.77 5.94
N ASP A 132 -27.31 5.16 6.20
CA ASP A 132 -27.83 6.50 6.03
C ASP A 132 -28.03 7.19 7.38
N ASN A 133 -28.19 8.52 7.37
CA ASN A 133 -28.45 9.32 8.56
C ASN A 133 -27.38 9.10 9.67
N VAL A 134 -26.14 8.93 9.27
CA VAL A 134 -25.02 8.64 10.18
C VAL A 134 -24.79 9.83 11.10
N THR A 135 -24.77 9.57 12.40
CA THR A 135 -24.34 10.50 13.43
C THR A 135 -23.10 9.93 14.08
N TYR A 136 -22.02 10.71 14.09
CA TYR A 136 -20.74 10.34 14.68
C TYR A 136 -20.22 11.51 15.54
N ALA A 137 -19.80 11.24 16.76
CA ALA A 137 -19.34 12.23 17.73
C ALA A 137 -17.94 11.84 18.24
N GLY A 138 -16.95 11.90 17.33
CA GLY A 138 -15.54 11.70 17.67
C GLY A 138 -14.89 12.95 18.26
N LYS A 139 -13.63 12.81 18.64
CA LYS A 139 -12.81 13.93 19.11
C LYS A 139 -12.43 14.87 17.97
N TYR A 140 -12.12 14.31 16.81
CA TYR A 140 -11.60 15.03 15.64
C TYR A 140 -12.66 15.28 14.58
N TYR A 141 -13.64 14.38 14.47
CA TYR A 141 -14.68 14.46 13.46
C TYR A 141 -16.06 14.30 14.08
N GLN A 142 -16.96 15.17 13.68
CA GLN A 142 -18.35 15.16 14.15
C GLN A 142 -19.27 15.38 12.99
N VAL A 143 -20.26 14.49 12.81
CA VAL A 143 -21.32 14.63 11.83
C VAL A 143 -22.65 14.28 12.47
N LYS A 144 -23.71 14.89 11.96
CA LYS A 144 -25.07 14.64 12.45
C LYS A 144 -25.99 14.39 11.26
N ASN A 145 -26.66 13.24 11.29
CA ASN A 145 -27.66 12.87 10.28
C ASN A 145 -27.15 12.99 8.83
N LEU A 146 -25.90 12.53 8.60
CA LEU A 146 -25.25 12.62 7.32
C LEU A 146 -25.48 11.35 6.48
N THR A 147 -25.95 11.53 5.27
CA THR A 147 -26.02 10.49 4.24
C THR A 147 -25.11 10.88 3.07
N ILE A 148 -24.30 9.93 2.60
CA ILE A 148 -23.57 10.06 1.34
C ILE A 148 -24.17 9.15 0.27
N ASP A 149 -24.16 9.59 -0.96
CA ASP A 149 -24.55 8.83 -2.15
C ASP A 149 -23.62 9.21 -3.31
N PRO A 150 -23.10 8.25 -4.11
CA PRO A 150 -23.37 6.81 -4.05
C PRO A 150 -22.74 6.12 -2.85
N LYS A 151 -23.22 4.91 -2.56
CA LYS A 151 -22.54 3.93 -1.70
C LYS A 151 -21.57 3.09 -2.55
N PRO A 152 -20.52 2.49 -1.98
CA PRO A 152 -19.70 1.53 -2.68
C PRO A 152 -20.48 0.36 -3.24
N VAL A 153 -20.08 -0.15 -4.39
CA VAL A 153 -20.63 -1.38 -4.99
C VAL A 153 -20.27 -2.59 -4.15
N GLN A 154 -19.02 -2.64 -3.67
CA GLN A 154 -18.54 -3.73 -2.82
C GLN A 154 -19.22 -3.72 -1.44
N LYS A 155 -19.60 -4.91 -0.94
CA LYS A 155 -20.29 -5.07 0.35
C LYS A 155 -19.46 -5.93 1.32
N PRO A 156 -19.39 -5.57 2.60
CA PRO A 156 -20.02 -4.40 3.24
C PRO A 156 -19.40 -3.07 2.81
N HIS A 157 -18.17 -3.06 2.31
CA HIS A 157 -17.41 -1.95 1.75
C HIS A 157 -16.16 -2.49 1.02
N PRO A 158 -15.43 -1.68 0.24
CA PRO A 158 -14.13 -2.07 -0.32
C PRO A 158 -13.18 -2.63 0.74
N PRO A 159 -12.37 -3.65 0.41
CA PRO A 159 -11.43 -4.23 1.37
C PRO A 159 -10.43 -3.17 1.85
N ILE A 160 -10.26 -3.09 3.18
CA ILE A 160 -9.35 -2.15 3.83
C ILE A 160 -8.04 -2.87 4.13
N TRP A 161 -6.97 -2.41 3.49
CA TRP A 161 -5.61 -2.80 3.80
C TRP A 161 -4.96 -1.75 4.68
N ILE A 162 -4.21 -2.16 5.70
CA ILE A 162 -3.49 -1.21 6.55
C ILE A 162 -2.00 -1.52 6.52
N GLY A 163 -1.24 -0.52 6.08
CA GLY A 163 0.21 -0.54 6.08
C GLY A 163 0.79 -0.14 7.44
N GLY A 164 1.82 -0.86 7.86
CA GLY A 164 2.56 -0.55 9.08
C GLY A 164 3.12 -1.77 9.79
N GLY A 165 3.87 -1.50 10.82
CA GLY A 165 4.58 -2.50 11.62
C GLY A 165 6.03 -2.10 11.87
N SER A 166 6.80 -3.03 12.38
CA SER A 166 8.23 -2.88 12.62
C SER A 166 9.00 -2.73 11.32
N GLN A 167 10.01 -1.90 11.37
CA GLN A 167 10.98 -1.70 10.27
C GLN A 167 12.30 -1.23 10.88
N PRO A 168 13.41 -1.27 10.14
CA PRO A 168 14.69 -0.77 10.63
C PRO A 168 14.72 0.78 10.66
N PHE A 169 13.89 1.38 11.52
CA PHE A 169 13.67 2.84 11.61
C PHE A 169 14.96 3.65 11.69
N GLU A 170 15.94 3.16 12.47
CA GLU A 170 17.22 3.85 12.62
C GLU A 170 18.00 3.90 11.30
N LYS A 171 18.02 2.79 10.54
CA LYS A 171 18.68 2.73 9.23
C LYS A 171 17.98 3.56 8.16
N VAL A 172 16.64 3.64 8.21
CA VAL A 172 15.82 4.26 7.15
C VAL A 172 15.56 5.74 7.42
N TYR A 173 15.28 6.09 8.68
CA TYR A 173 14.84 7.44 9.05
C TYR A 173 15.70 8.11 10.13
N GLY A 174 16.76 7.44 10.62
CA GLY A 174 17.56 7.94 11.75
C GLY A 174 16.76 8.10 13.05
N GLN A 175 15.63 7.41 13.18
CA GLN A 175 14.71 7.55 14.30
C GLN A 175 14.65 6.26 15.12
N THR A 176 14.59 6.39 16.44
CA THR A 176 14.30 5.27 17.32
C THR A 176 12.80 5.24 17.63
N VAL A 177 12.11 4.20 17.19
CA VAL A 177 10.70 3.96 17.53
C VAL A 177 10.63 2.89 18.63
N THR A 178 10.20 3.29 19.81
CA THR A 178 10.19 2.42 21.00
C THR A 178 8.87 1.67 21.20
N ASN A 179 7.78 2.14 20.60
CA ASN A 179 6.47 1.51 20.75
C ASN A 179 5.65 1.59 19.45
N ILE A 180 5.40 0.45 18.84
CA ILE A 180 4.56 0.30 17.63
C ILE A 180 3.18 -0.30 17.95
N ASP A 181 2.89 -0.64 19.19
CA ASP A 181 1.62 -1.28 19.57
C ASP A 181 0.38 -0.50 19.12
N PRO A 182 0.36 0.85 19.15
CA PRO A 182 -0.78 1.60 18.61
C PRO A 182 -1.03 1.34 17.10
N VAL A 183 0.04 1.10 16.33
CA VAL A 183 -0.07 0.73 14.89
C VAL A 183 -0.63 -0.67 14.76
N LEU A 184 -0.08 -1.63 15.51
CA LEU A 184 -0.50 -3.03 15.47
C LEU A 184 -1.94 -3.21 15.97
N LYS A 185 -2.37 -2.46 17.00
CA LYS A 185 -3.76 -2.43 17.47
C LYS A 185 -4.72 -1.91 16.40
N ARG A 186 -4.35 -0.86 15.66
CA ARG A 186 -5.15 -0.35 14.54
C ARG A 186 -5.29 -1.40 13.44
N ILE A 187 -4.20 -2.06 13.07
CA ILE A 187 -4.21 -3.16 12.09
C ILE A 187 -5.16 -4.27 12.59
N ALA A 188 -4.99 -4.71 13.84
CA ALA A 188 -5.81 -5.74 14.44
C ALA A 188 -7.31 -5.40 14.46
N LYS A 189 -7.66 -4.13 14.71
CA LYS A 189 -9.05 -3.68 14.80
C LYS A 189 -9.74 -3.54 13.46
N TYR A 190 -9.07 -2.92 12.47
CA TYR A 190 -9.74 -2.44 11.26
C TYR A 190 -9.32 -3.14 9.98
N ALA A 191 -8.12 -3.73 9.90
CA ALA A 191 -7.63 -4.26 8.65
C ALA A 191 -8.35 -5.56 8.23
N LYS A 192 -8.75 -5.63 6.93
CA LYS A 192 -8.99 -6.90 6.27
C LYS A 192 -7.65 -7.55 5.88
N THR A 193 -6.66 -6.71 5.53
CA THR A 193 -5.34 -7.18 5.11
C THR A 193 -4.25 -6.34 5.77
N TRP A 194 -3.28 -7.01 6.35
CA TRP A 194 -2.07 -6.36 6.85
C TRP A 194 -1.00 -6.27 5.76
N VAL A 195 -0.39 -5.09 5.64
CA VAL A 195 0.74 -4.82 4.73
C VAL A 195 1.97 -4.48 5.57
N PRO A 196 2.85 -5.45 5.88
CA PRO A 196 4.13 -5.18 6.53
C PRO A 196 5.01 -4.25 5.69
N HIS A 197 5.92 -3.53 6.35
CA HIS A 197 6.87 -2.69 5.64
C HIS A 197 7.83 -3.53 4.79
N SER A 198 8.17 -3.07 3.58
CA SER A 198 9.03 -3.80 2.62
C SER A 198 10.42 -4.11 3.16
N SER A 199 10.98 -3.25 4.04
CA SER A 199 12.28 -3.45 4.69
C SER A 199 12.20 -4.19 6.02
N ALA A 200 11.03 -4.65 6.47
CA ALA A 200 10.92 -5.45 7.70
C ALA A 200 11.65 -6.78 7.55
N THR A 201 12.40 -7.17 8.60
CA THR A 201 13.02 -8.48 8.66
C THR A 201 12.00 -9.58 8.98
N ALA A 202 12.38 -10.85 8.78
CA ALA A 202 11.53 -11.99 9.12
C ALA A 202 11.10 -11.98 10.60
N ASP A 203 12.05 -11.70 11.50
CA ASP A 203 11.79 -11.64 12.95
C ASP A 203 10.84 -10.50 13.33
N MET A 204 11.01 -9.33 12.71
CA MET A 204 10.09 -8.19 12.88
C MET A 204 8.67 -8.57 12.47
N VAL A 205 8.52 -9.17 11.29
CA VAL A 205 7.21 -9.58 10.76
C VAL A 205 6.56 -10.64 11.66
N THR A 206 7.32 -11.65 12.07
CA THR A 206 6.82 -12.70 12.96
C THR A 206 6.42 -12.14 14.34
N GLY A 207 7.26 -11.27 14.91
CA GLY A 207 6.97 -10.60 16.18
C GLY A 207 5.73 -9.73 16.13
N ASP A 208 5.57 -8.96 15.07
CA ASP A 208 4.39 -8.12 14.84
C ASP A 208 3.12 -8.95 14.65
N TRP A 209 3.20 -10.03 13.85
CA TRP A 209 2.06 -10.91 13.63
C TRP A 209 1.57 -11.56 14.93
N ASN A 210 2.47 -12.01 15.78
CA ASN A 210 2.12 -12.57 17.09
C ASN A 210 1.41 -11.54 17.99
N LYS A 211 1.80 -10.26 17.92
CA LYS A 211 1.14 -9.18 18.64
C LYS A 211 -0.22 -8.85 18.02
N ILE A 212 -0.30 -8.75 16.69
CA ILE A 212 -1.55 -8.49 15.96
C ILE A 212 -2.60 -9.54 16.32
N GLN A 213 -2.24 -10.84 16.33
CA GLN A 213 -3.17 -11.92 16.69
C GLN A 213 -3.74 -11.72 18.09
N ARG A 214 -2.92 -11.40 19.10
CA ARG A 214 -3.38 -11.12 20.46
C ARG A 214 -4.32 -9.92 20.51
N PHE A 215 -3.98 -8.83 19.79
CA PHE A 215 -4.87 -7.67 19.71
C PHE A 215 -6.18 -7.97 18.97
N MET A 216 -6.16 -8.84 17.96
CA MET A 216 -7.38 -9.29 17.30
C MET A 216 -8.33 -9.98 18.28
N GLU A 217 -7.80 -10.84 19.16
CA GLU A 217 -8.59 -11.50 20.22
C GLU A 217 -9.23 -10.47 21.17
N GLU A 218 -8.49 -9.39 21.55
CA GLU A 218 -9.05 -8.28 22.36
C GLU A 218 -10.25 -7.60 21.65
N PHE A 219 -10.28 -7.59 20.33
CA PHE A 219 -11.37 -7.04 19.50
C PHE A 219 -12.41 -8.08 19.05
N GLY A 220 -12.36 -9.30 19.58
CA GLY A 220 -13.29 -10.39 19.22
C GLY A 220 -13.09 -10.92 17.80
N ARG A 221 -11.93 -10.71 17.19
CA ARG A 221 -11.57 -11.18 15.85
C ARG A 221 -10.68 -12.42 15.93
N LYS A 222 -10.73 -13.25 14.90
CA LYS A 222 -9.88 -14.45 14.77
C LYS A 222 -8.73 -14.19 13.77
N PRO A 223 -7.57 -14.86 13.90
CA PRO A 223 -6.48 -14.74 12.93
C PRO A 223 -6.89 -14.96 11.47
N GLY A 224 -7.83 -15.87 11.21
CA GLY A 224 -8.38 -16.13 9.87
C GLY A 224 -9.26 -15.02 9.29
N ASP A 225 -9.63 -14.00 10.08
CA ASP A 225 -10.39 -12.84 9.60
C ASP A 225 -9.49 -11.83 8.87
N MET A 226 -8.16 -11.98 8.97
CA MET A 226 -7.16 -11.11 8.38
C MET A 226 -6.27 -11.87 7.41
N THR A 227 -6.04 -11.26 6.27
CA THR A 227 -5.07 -11.71 5.28
C THR A 227 -3.77 -10.90 5.40
N LYS A 228 -2.73 -11.35 4.73
CA LYS A 228 -1.41 -10.70 4.70
C LYS A 228 -0.96 -10.51 3.27
N VAL A 229 -0.23 -9.43 3.03
CA VAL A 229 0.39 -9.13 1.74
C VAL A 229 1.91 -9.07 1.92
N TYR A 230 2.66 -9.74 1.06
CA TYR A 230 4.07 -9.42 0.89
C TYR A 230 4.22 -8.33 -0.16
N SER A 231 4.95 -7.25 0.15
CA SER A 231 5.19 -6.17 -0.80
C SER A 231 6.67 -5.79 -0.84
N ASN A 232 7.18 -5.51 -2.04
CA ASN A 232 8.52 -4.95 -2.18
C ASN A 232 8.72 -4.22 -3.52
N PHE A 233 9.75 -3.35 -3.55
CA PHE A 233 10.30 -2.83 -4.78
C PHE A 233 11.12 -3.90 -5.49
N VAL A 234 11.04 -3.95 -6.82
CA VAL A 234 11.68 -5.00 -7.60
C VAL A 234 12.35 -4.45 -8.86
N TYR A 235 13.49 -5.02 -9.18
CA TYR A 235 14.12 -4.91 -10.48
C TYR A 235 14.71 -6.28 -10.86
N VAL A 236 14.20 -6.85 -11.93
CA VAL A 236 14.66 -8.15 -12.45
C VAL A 236 15.84 -7.90 -13.37
N LEU A 237 17.00 -8.43 -13.01
CA LEU A 237 18.19 -8.41 -13.84
C LEU A 237 18.11 -9.50 -14.90
N LYS A 238 18.51 -9.18 -16.12
CA LYS A 238 18.76 -10.19 -17.15
C LYS A 238 20.01 -11.00 -16.80
N LYS A 239 20.11 -12.19 -17.36
CA LYS A 239 21.26 -13.07 -17.12
C LYS A 239 22.58 -12.36 -17.42
N GLY A 240 23.44 -12.28 -16.40
CA GLY A 240 24.75 -11.62 -16.48
C GLY A 240 24.71 -10.09 -16.46
N GLU A 241 23.56 -9.47 -16.26
CA GLU A 241 23.42 -8.02 -16.11
C GLU A 241 23.92 -7.58 -14.74
N LYS A 242 24.66 -6.48 -14.69
CA LYS A 242 25.20 -5.97 -13.43
C LYS A 242 24.15 -5.20 -12.63
N PRO A 243 24.12 -5.32 -11.28
CA PRO A 243 23.14 -4.63 -10.43
C PRO A 243 23.13 -3.10 -10.59
N GLU A 244 24.24 -2.51 -11.01
CA GLU A 244 24.40 -1.05 -11.20
C GLU A 244 23.43 -0.47 -12.24
N VAL A 245 22.90 -1.28 -13.17
CA VAL A 245 21.92 -0.83 -14.17
C VAL A 245 20.60 -0.41 -13.50
N ALA A 246 20.29 -0.96 -12.34
CA ALA A 246 19.10 -0.59 -11.58
C ALA A 246 19.27 0.72 -10.77
N ALA A 247 20.51 1.23 -10.62
CA ALA A 247 20.81 2.39 -9.79
C ALA A 247 20.00 3.65 -10.14
N PRO A 248 19.79 4.04 -11.41
CA PRO A 248 18.99 5.21 -11.74
C PRO A 248 17.54 5.10 -11.26
N HIS A 249 17.00 3.89 -11.21
CA HIS A 249 15.62 3.62 -10.80
C HIS A 249 15.48 3.65 -9.28
N PHE A 250 16.30 2.91 -8.54
CA PHE A 250 16.24 2.86 -7.07
C PHE A 250 16.56 4.20 -6.42
N LYS A 251 17.53 4.97 -6.95
CA LYS A 251 17.94 6.25 -6.38
C LYS A 251 16.78 7.25 -6.30
N VAL A 252 15.88 7.22 -7.25
CA VAL A 252 14.70 8.10 -7.27
C VAL A 252 13.74 7.78 -6.11
N TYR A 253 13.60 6.50 -5.76
CA TYR A 253 12.63 6.07 -4.76
C TYR A 253 13.16 6.04 -3.34
N SER A 254 14.43 5.75 -3.11
CA SER A 254 14.92 5.56 -1.74
C SER A 254 16.01 6.52 -1.30
N GLY A 255 16.71 7.16 -2.24
CA GLY A 255 17.91 7.92 -1.93
C GLY A 255 19.05 7.10 -1.32
N MET A 256 18.87 5.80 -1.16
CA MET A 256 19.82 4.87 -0.54
C MET A 256 20.81 4.32 -1.58
N ASP A 257 21.82 3.60 -1.12
CA ASP A 257 22.88 3.02 -1.95
C ASP A 257 22.60 1.56 -2.38
N LEU A 258 23.45 1.03 -3.25
CA LEU A 258 23.30 -0.34 -3.76
C LEU A 258 23.37 -1.42 -2.67
N PRO A 259 24.24 -1.34 -1.63
CA PRO A 259 24.19 -2.27 -0.49
C PRO A 259 22.81 -2.35 0.17
N TYR A 260 22.19 -1.19 0.44
CA TYR A 260 20.84 -1.14 1.01
C TYR A 260 19.81 -1.81 0.09
N TRP A 261 19.85 -1.55 -1.23
CA TRP A 261 18.89 -2.16 -2.16
C TRP A 261 19.03 -3.68 -2.22
N LYS A 262 20.24 -4.18 -2.20
CA LYS A 262 20.51 -5.64 -2.18
C LYS A 262 20.01 -6.31 -0.89
N GLU A 263 20.07 -5.60 0.23
CA GLU A 263 19.63 -6.11 1.54
C GLU A 263 18.09 -6.11 1.65
N PHE A 264 17.45 -5.01 1.28
CA PHE A 264 16.03 -4.78 1.59
C PHE A 264 15.09 -4.90 0.39
N TYR A 265 15.57 -4.71 -0.83
CA TYR A 265 14.74 -4.77 -2.03
C TYR A 265 15.02 -6.01 -2.88
N LEU A 266 14.12 -6.26 -3.81
CA LEU A 266 14.24 -7.37 -4.74
C LEU A 266 15.07 -6.91 -5.96
N LEU A 267 16.37 -7.07 -5.89
CA LEU A 267 17.30 -6.82 -6.98
C LEU A 267 18.10 -8.11 -7.25
N GLY A 268 18.00 -8.65 -8.47
CA GLY A 268 18.69 -9.89 -8.84
C GLY A 268 18.11 -10.55 -10.08
N GLU A 269 18.69 -11.68 -10.49
CA GLU A 269 18.15 -12.54 -11.55
C GLU A 269 16.90 -13.30 -11.05
N ALA A 270 16.11 -13.82 -11.98
CA ALA A 270 14.79 -14.39 -11.69
C ALA A 270 14.78 -15.49 -10.61
N GLU A 271 15.77 -16.41 -10.61
CA GLU A 271 15.87 -17.48 -9.60
C GLU A 271 16.16 -16.90 -8.22
N GLU A 272 17.16 -16.00 -8.11
CA GLU A 272 17.49 -15.32 -6.86
C GLU A 272 16.29 -14.57 -6.28
N LEU A 273 15.54 -13.86 -7.13
CA LEU A 273 14.33 -13.14 -6.71
C LEU A 273 13.25 -14.10 -6.22
N ALA A 274 13.04 -15.21 -6.92
CA ALA A 274 12.05 -16.21 -6.52
C ALA A 274 12.39 -16.81 -5.13
N GLU A 275 13.66 -17.11 -4.87
CA GLU A 275 14.12 -17.59 -3.55
C GLU A 275 13.88 -16.55 -2.46
N LYS A 276 14.26 -15.29 -2.69
CA LYS A 276 14.02 -14.18 -1.75
C LYS A 276 12.54 -14.01 -1.44
N ILE A 277 11.68 -14.07 -2.46
CA ILE A 277 10.22 -13.95 -2.29
C ILE A 277 9.70 -15.14 -1.47
N ARG A 278 10.07 -16.39 -1.81
CA ARG A 278 9.66 -17.59 -1.05
C ARG A 278 10.05 -17.48 0.43
N ALA A 279 11.29 -17.06 0.71
CA ALA A 279 11.77 -16.88 2.08
C ALA A 279 10.95 -15.83 2.86
N LYS A 280 10.62 -14.70 2.23
CA LYS A 280 9.81 -13.65 2.85
C LYS A 280 8.36 -14.10 3.06
N VAL A 281 7.77 -14.78 2.08
CA VAL A 281 6.41 -15.35 2.20
C VAL A 281 6.34 -16.39 3.32
N ALA A 282 7.37 -17.25 3.45
CA ALA A 282 7.46 -18.22 4.53
C ALA A 282 7.56 -17.54 5.90
N ALA A 283 8.34 -16.45 6.02
CA ALA A 283 8.44 -15.66 7.24
C ALA A 283 7.11 -14.99 7.66
N LEU A 284 6.25 -14.68 6.71
CA LEU A 284 4.87 -14.23 6.96
C LEU A 284 3.94 -15.38 7.43
N GLY A 285 4.39 -16.62 7.39
CA GLY A 285 3.51 -17.77 7.55
C GLY A 285 2.50 -17.90 6.40
N GLY A 286 2.92 -17.53 5.18
CA GLY A 286 2.07 -17.40 4.00
C GLY A 286 1.48 -15.99 3.81
N CYS A 287 1.11 -15.68 2.59
CA CYS A 287 0.36 -14.47 2.24
C CYS A 287 -0.61 -14.78 1.10
N GLU A 288 -1.71 -14.04 1.02
CA GLU A 288 -2.70 -14.20 -0.05
C GLU A 288 -2.31 -13.44 -1.32
N GLN A 289 -1.44 -12.45 -1.19
CA GLN A 289 -1.06 -11.62 -2.32
C GLN A 289 0.40 -11.16 -2.22
N ILE A 290 1.06 -11.13 -3.38
CA ILE A 290 2.41 -10.58 -3.53
C ILE A 290 2.28 -9.33 -4.39
N VAL A 291 2.65 -8.17 -3.83
CA VAL A 291 2.65 -6.89 -4.54
C VAL A 291 4.08 -6.50 -4.86
N LEU A 292 4.43 -6.51 -6.11
CA LEU A 292 5.75 -6.15 -6.61
C LEU A 292 5.68 -4.78 -7.29
N ASN A 293 6.52 -3.86 -6.87
CA ASN A 293 6.60 -2.52 -7.41
C ASN A 293 7.80 -2.39 -8.36
N PRO A 294 7.62 -2.59 -9.68
CA PRO A 294 8.67 -2.32 -10.64
C PRO A 294 8.98 -0.83 -10.65
N LEU A 295 10.28 -0.50 -10.68
CA LEU A 295 10.75 0.87 -10.50
C LEU A 295 10.71 1.71 -11.78
N ASN A 296 10.12 1.17 -12.84
CA ASN A 296 9.94 1.87 -14.11
C ASN A 296 8.66 1.40 -14.81
N TRP A 297 8.20 2.16 -15.78
CA TRP A 297 7.04 1.84 -16.63
C TRP A 297 7.40 0.90 -17.79
N SER A 298 8.41 0.05 -17.64
CA SER A 298 8.80 -0.92 -18.67
C SER A 298 7.92 -2.16 -18.61
N THR A 299 7.22 -2.45 -19.70
CA THR A 299 6.47 -3.71 -19.84
C THR A 299 7.39 -4.93 -19.81
N GLU A 300 8.66 -4.77 -20.17
CA GLU A 300 9.66 -5.84 -20.06
C GLU A 300 9.82 -6.33 -18.62
N GLN A 301 9.82 -5.42 -17.62
CA GLN A 301 9.87 -5.84 -16.21
C GLN A 301 8.63 -6.62 -15.80
N LEU A 302 7.44 -6.25 -16.29
CA LEU A 302 6.22 -7.05 -16.07
C LEU A 302 6.33 -8.44 -16.69
N GLU A 303 6.87 -8.53 -17.90
CA GLU A 303 7.04 -9.79 -18.64
C GLU A 303 8.04 -10.72 -17.94
N LEU A 304 9.17 -10.17 -17.46
CA LEU A 304 10.15 -10.93 -16.68
C LEU A 304 9.54 -11.42 -15.35
N LEU A 305 8.77 -10.57 -14.66
CA LEU A 305 8.08 -10.97 -13.44
C LEU A 305 7.07 -12.08 -13.70
N ALA A 306 6.19 -11.92 -14.69
CA ALA A 306 5.13 -12.88 -15.00
C ALA A 306 5.67 -14.19 -15.59
N GLY A 307 6.66 -14.12 -16.49
CA GLY A 307 7.17 -15.25 -17.22
C GLY A 307 8.30 -16.02 -16.51
N GLU A 308 9.11 -15.31 -15.72
CA GLU A 308 10.30 -15.93 -15.15
C GLU A 308 10.31 -15.99 -13.63
N VAL A 309 9.88 -14.95 -12.94
CA VAL A 309 9.97 -14.90 -11.45
C VAL A 309 8.79 -15.60 -10.80
N LEU A 310 7.55 -15.16 -11.07
CA LEU A 310 6.36 -15.66 -10.38
C LEU A 310 6.11 -17.17 -10.59
N PRO A 311 6.35 -17.77 -11.76
CA PRO A 311 6.23 -19.21 -11.91
C PRO A 311 7.20 -20.02 -11.06
N ARG A 312 8.38 -19.45 -10.73
CA ARG A 312 9.35 -20.06 -9.82
C ARG A 312 8.95 -19.91 -8.36
N VAL A 313 8.29 -18.80 -8.00
CA VAL A 313 7.74 -18.60 -6.64
C VAL A 313 6.64 -19.61 -6.35
N ALA A 314 5.79 -19.92 -7.33
CA ALA A 314 4.67 -20.85 -7.19
C ALA A 314 5.09 -22.33 -7.14
N LYS A 315 6.33 -22.67 -7.52
CA LYS A 315 6.83 -24.03 -7.39
C LYS A 315 7.15 -24.35 -5.94
N PRO A 316 6.68 -25.49 -5.41
CA PRO A 316 6.98 -25.91 -4.04
C PRO A 316 8.48 -26.19 -3.84
#